data_755b773433644f6b347c7de142e755f1
#
_entry.id   755b773433644f6b347c7de142e755f1
#
_cell.length_a   1.000
_cell.length_b   1.000
_cell.length_c   1.000
_cell.angle_alpha   90.00
_cell.angle_beta   90.00
_cell.angle_gamma   90.00
#
_symmetry.space_group_name_H-M   'P 1'
#
loop_
_entity.id
_entity.type
_entity.pdbx_description
1 polymer ?
#
loop_
_entity_poly.entity_id
_entity_poly.type
_entity_poly.pdbx_seq_one_letter_code
_entity_poly.pdbx_strand_id
1 'polypeptide(L)'
;MNIYQIIALVLPNSSGFKGARVLNTLYAIELGAGPFGIGLLLATYALFPLLLAVYAGKVSDRYGVRIPLLGGMMGMTLGVFLPFVWPSLPALFIAAAVTGAGFIFVQVSLQVLTGSLGEGEARTRNFNLYALAVASADFVGPVAAGFLIDHRGHVATYFYLSLLNVLALAGLLLLYRRIQTTASKSEDRKRQRMMDLLKSVELRRIFIVSAVVIAGLDLFQLYLPLYGHSVGLSASAIGMVLGAFAAAAFVVRSMLPALVRRYGEETALIYSLYLAAATCLLIPFFSSAAVLGVIAFVLGLGLGLGQPLSVMLTYNHSPPGRAGEALGLRIAINNSIHVVVPAIFGAVGTLFGLGPVFWVNSAIIAGGAFGGRKRKIR
;
A
#
# COMPACT_ATOMS: atom_id res chain seq x y z
N MET A 1 -18.26 -15.52 5.19
CA MET A 1 -16.93 -15.60 4.57
C MET A 1 -15.88 -15.59 5.68
N ASN A 2 -14.73 -16.23 5.53
CA ASN A 2 -13.64 -16.22 6.50
C ASN A 2 -12.39 -15.55 5.91
N ILE A 3 -11.36 -15.27 6.74
CA ILE A 3 -10.15 -14.56 6.32
C ILE A 3 -9.37 -15.31 5.23
N TYR A 4 -9.33 -16.63 5.24
CA TYR A 4 -8.64 -17.44 4.24
C TYR A 4 -9.26 -17.31 2.85
N GLN A 5 -10.59 -17.15 2.78
CA GLN A 5 -11.30 -16.87 1.53
C GLN A 5 -10.96 -15.47 1.01
N ILE A 6 -10.78 -14.48 1.90
CA ILE A 6 -10.30 -13.15 1.50
C ILE A 6 -8.87 -13.26 0.96
N ILE A 7 -7.99 -13.98 1.62
CA ILE A 7 -6.60 -14.20 1.17
C ILE A 7 -6.56 -14.85 -0.21
N ALA A 8 -7.43 -15.86 -0.45
CA ALA A 8 -7.54 -16.52 -1.74
C ALA A 8 -7.97 -15.56 -2.87
N LEU A 9 -8.68 -14.48 -2.56
CA LEU A 9 -9.01 -13.42 -3.52
C LEU A 9 -7.88 -12.38 -3.64
N VAL A 10 -7.29 -11.97 -2.51
CA VAL A 10 -6.24 -10.95 -2.44
C VAL A 10 -5.00 -11.38 -3.20
N LEU A 11 -4.52 -12.59 -2.93
CA LEU A 11 -3.22 -13.05 -3.43
C LEU A 11 -3.14 -13.04 -4.96
N PRO A 12 -4.01 -13.73 -5.71
CA PRO A 12 -3.95 -13.72 -7.17
C PRO A 12 -4.28 -12.35 -7.75
N ASN A 13 -5.28 -11.64 -7.22
CA ASN A 13 -5.67 -10.32 -7.73
C ASN A 13 -4.56 -9.28 -7.56
N SER A 14 -3.94 -9.21 -6.39
CA SER A 14 -2.86 -8.28 -6.12
C SER A 14 -1.58 -8.67 -6.86
N SER A 15 -1.26 -9.96 -6.99
CA SER A 15 -0.12 -10.43 -7.79
C SER A 15 -0.28 -10.05 -9.26
N GLY A 16 -1.48 -10.23 -9.84
CA GLY A 16 -1.78 -9.79 -11.20
C GLY A 16 -1.59 -8.29 -11.39
N PHE A 17 -2.06 -7.46 -10.45
CA PHE A 17 -1.88 -6.01 -10.46
C PHE A 17 -0.40 -5.59 -10.38
N LYS A 18 0.33 -6.15 -9.40
CA LYS A 18 1.75 -5.80 -9.17
C LYS A 18 2.63 -6.26 -10.33
N GLY A 19 2.37 -7.45 -10.88
CA GLY A 19 3.03 -7.95 -12.08
C GLY A 19 2.74 -7.10 -13.30
N ALA A 20 1.48 -6.74 -13.53
CA ALA A 20 1.08 -5.88 -14.65
C ALA A 20 1.72 -4.49 -14.59
N ARG A 21 1.93 -3.93 -13.39
CA ARG A 21 2.62 -2.65 -13.22
C ARG A 21 4.07 -2.72 -13.69
N VAL A 22 4.79 -3.78 -13.36
CA VAL A 22 6.17 -4.01 -13.84
C VAL A 22 6.18 -4.26 -15.34
N LEU A 23 5.30 -5.12 -15.84
CA LEU A 23 5.16 -5.44 -17.24
C LEU A 23 4.88 -4.20 -18.09
N ASN A 24 3.95 -3.32 -17.65
CA ASN A 24 3.64 -2.07 -18.34
C ASN A 24 4.87 -1.17 -18.46
N THR A 25 5.69 -1.09 -17.41
CA THR A 25 6.92 -0.29 -17.45
C THR A 25 7.91 -0.83 -18.47
N LEU A 26 8.17 -2.14 -18.44
CA LEU A 26 9.13 -2.79 -19.35
C LEU A 26 8.62 -2.78 -20.79
N TYR A 27 7.35 -3.05 -21.02
CA TYR A 27 6.76 -3.03 -22.35
C TYR A 27 6.68 -1.61 -22.94
N ALA A 28 6.44 -0.58 -22.11
CA ALA A 28 6.52 0.80 -22.58
C ALA A 28 7.92 1.16 -23.11
N ILE A 29 9.00 0.66 -22.46
CA ILE A 29 10.38 0.82 -22.95
C ILE A 29 10.54 0.15 -24.31
N GLU A 30 10.06 -1.08 -24.48
CA GLU A 30 10.10 -1.82 -25.75
C GLU A 30 9.35 -1.07 -26.87
N LEU A 31 8.22 -0.44 -26.54
CA LEU A 31 7.44 0.40 -27.46
C LEU A 31 8.05 1.79 -27.71
N GLY A 32 9.28 2.05 -27.22
CA GLY A 32 10.01 3.29 -27.45
C GLY A 32 9.58 4.48 -26.57
N ALA A 33 8.87 4.24 -25.46
CA ALA A 33 8.52 5.31 -24.54
C ALA A 33 9.77 5.84 -23.83
N GLY A 34 9.98 7.15 -23.91
CA GLY A 34 11.03 7.83 -23.16
C GLY A 34 10.73 7.90 -21.65
N PRO A 35 11.71 8.31 -20.81
CA PRO A 35 11.58 8.37 -19.36
C PRO A 35 10.35 9.16 -18.87
N PHE A 36 10.02 10.27 -19.55
CA PHE A 36 8.83 11.07 -19.24
C PHE A 36 7.52 10.29 -19.46
N GLY A 37 7.41 9.57 -20.60
CA GLY A 37 6.24 8.74 -20.91
C GLY A 37 6.04 7.61 -19.89
N ILE A 38 7.14 6.97 -19.44
CA ILE A 38 7.11 5.94 -18.41
C ILE A 38 6.67 6.54 -17.07
N GLY A 39 7.21 7.70 -16.71
CA GLY A 39 6.79 8.43 -15.49
C GLY A 39 5.30 8.76 -15.53
N LEU A 40 4.77 9.23 -16.66
CA LEU A 40 3.35 9.54 -16.85
C LEU A 40 2.50 8.27 -16.77
N LEU A 41 2.95 7.16 -17.34
CA LEU A 41 2.27 5.86 -17.24
C LEU A 41 2.15 5.39 -15.78
N LEU A 42 3.24 5.48 -15.02
CA LEU A 42 3.25 5.12 -13.60
C LEU A 42 2.36 6.07 -12.77
N ALA A 43 2.38 7.38 -13.10
CA ALA A 43 1.49 8.35 -12.47
C ALA A 43 0.01 8.03 -12.72
N THR A 44 -0.33 7.49 -13.89
CA THR A 44 -1.71 7.08 -14.23
C THR A 44 -2.21 5.98 -13.28
N TYR A 45 -1.35 5.03 -12.87
CA TYR A 45 -1.71 4.01 -11.88
C TYR A 45 -2.05 4.58 -10.51
N ALA A 46 -1.45 5.70 -10.12
CA ALA A 46 -1.67 6.33 -8.81
C ALA A 46 -2.80 7.38 -8.85
N LEU A 47 -3.03 8.00 -10.00
CA LEU A 47 -4.00 9.08 -10.18
C LEU A 47 -5.43 8.62 -9.90
N PHE A 48 -5.86 7.51 -10.50
CA PHE A 48 -7.22 7.02 -10.31
C PHE A 48 -7.49 6.54 -8.88
N PRO A 49 -6.61 5.79 -8.21
CA PRO A 49 -6.72 5.54 -6.78
C PRO A 49 -6.80 6.81 -5.94
N LEU A 50 -6.01 7.85 -6.24
CA LEU A 50 -6.07 9.12 -5.53
C LEU A 50 -7.45 9.77 -5.64
N LEU A 51 -7.98 9.88 -6.85
CA LEU A 51 -9.25 10.55 -7.13
C LEU A 51 -10.46 9.74 -6.65
N LEU A 52 -10.42 8.41 -6.77
CA LEU A 52 -11.57 7.54 -6.55
C LEU A 52 -11.60 6.89 -5.16
N ALA A 53 -10.53 6.99 -4.33
CA ALA A 53 -10.44 6.29 -3.06
C ALA A 53 -11.63 6.55 -2.11
N VAL A 54 -11.96 7.83 -1.94
CA VAL A 54 -13.09 8.23 -1.09
C VAL A 54 -14.43 7.81 -1.68
N TYR A 55 -14.56 7.90 -3.01
CA TYR A 55 -15.77 7.47 -3.69
C TYR A 55 -15.97 5.95 -3.57
N ALA A 56 -14.90 5.16 -3.73
CA ALA A 56 -14.91 3.73 -3.50
C ALA A 56 -15.35 3.36 -2.08
N GLY A 57 -14.88 4.13 -1.08
CA GLY A 57 -15.32 3.99 0.31
C GLY A 57 -16.81 4.24 0.49
N LYS A 58 -17.32 5.37 -0.03
CA LYS A 58 -18.75 5.70 0.02
C LYS A 58 -19.63 4.67 -0.67
N VAL A 59 -19.19 4.17 -1.82
CA VAL A 59 -19.91 3.11 -2.55
C VAL A 59 -19.96 1.82 -1.71
N SER A 60 -18.84 1.43 -1.10
CA SER A 60 -18.76 0.26 -0.22
C SER A 60 -19.66 0.38 1.01
N ASP A 61 -19.74 1.57 1.62
CA ASP A 61 -20.61 1.83 2.78
C ASP A 61 -22.10 1.88 2.41
N ARG A 62 -22.43 2.42 1.22
CA ARG A 62 -23.79 2.62 0.78
C ARG A 62 -24.45 1.38 0.18
N TYR A 63 -23.73 0.70 -0.69
CA TYR A 63 -24.24 -0.44 -1.47
C TYR A 63 -23.71 -1.78 -0.96
N GLY A 64 -22.87 -1.74 0.09
CA GLY A 64 -22.14 -2.89 0.57
C GLY A 64 -20.93 -3.22 -0.33
N VAL A 65 -20.08 -4.10 0.17
CA VAL A 65 -18.77 -4.40 -0.48
C VAL A 65 -18.89 -5.26 -1.74
N ARG A 66 -20.04 -5.94 -1.98
CA ARG A 66 -20.21 -6.88 -3.10
C ARG A 66 -20.05 -6.23 -4.48
N ILE A 67 -20.79 -5.14 -4.71
CA ILE A 67 -20.86 -4.45 -6.00
C ILE A 67 -19.50 -3.81 -6.35
N PRO A 68 -18.90 -2.97 -5.49
CA PRO A 68 -17.61 -2.36 -5.80
C PRO A 68 -16.48 -3.38 -5.92
N LEU A 69 -16.52 -4.48 -5.16
CA LEU A 69 -15.55 -5.56 -5.28
C LEU A 69 -15.65 -6.28 -6.63
N LEU A 70 -16.85 -6.62 -7.06
CA LEU A 70 -17.08 -7.25 -8.35
C LEU A 70 -16.66 -6.34 -9.51
N GLY A 71 -17.17 -5.11 -9.53
CA GLY A 71 -16.83 -4.13 -10.57
C GLY A 71 -15.34 -3.83 -10.62
N GLY A 72 -14.69 -3.70 -9.45
CA GLY A 72 -13.25 -3.49 -9.34
C GLY A 72 -12.44 -4.66 -9.90
N MET A 73 -12.77 -5.91 -9.53
CA MET A 73 -12.08 -7.09 -10.07
C MET A 73 -12.30 -7.27 -11.57
N MET A 74 -13.51 -7.01 -12.07
CA MET A 74 -13.78 -7.01 -13.52
C MET A 74 -12.93 -5.95 -14.24
N GLY A 75 -12.90 -4.72 -13.72
CA GLY A 75 -12.07 -3.64 -14.26
C GLY A 75 -10.59 -4.00 -14.31
N MET A 76 -10.06 -4.58 -13.21
CA MET A 76 -8.67 -5.04 -13.16
C MET A 76 -8.39 -6.14 -14.18
N THR A 77 -9.28 -7.13 -14.30
CA THR A 77 -9.13 -8.22 -15.27
C THR A 77 -9.10 -7.69 -16.72
N LEU A 78 -10.06 -6.84 -17.06
CA LEU A 78 -10.15 -6.24 -18.41
C LEU A 78 -8.95 -5.31 -18.69
N GLY A 79 -8.55 -4.50 -17.69
CA GLY A 79 -7.43 -3.60 -17.83
C GLY A 79 -6.10 -4.33 -18.03
N VAL A 80 -5.84 -5.41 -17.28
CA VAL A 80 -4.64 -6.23 -17.48
C VAL A 80 -4.68 -7.00 -18.81
N PHE A 81 -5.85 -7.43 -19.27
CA PHE A 81 -6.01 -8.15 -20.52
C PHE A 81 -5.89 -7.26 -21.77
N LEU A 82 -6.22 -5.98 -21.68
CA LEU A 82 -6.29 -5.04 -22.80
C LEU A 82 -5.01 -4.98 -23.65
N PRO A 83 -3.79 -4.86 -23.10
CA PRO A 83 -2.58 -4.80 -23.90
C PRO A 83 -2.25 -6.12 -24.63
N PHE A 84 -2.81 -7.24 -24.22
CA PHE A 84 -2.72 -8.49 -24.97
C PHE A 84 -3.47 -8.42 -26.29
N VAL A 85 -4.67 -7.81 -26.30
CA VAL A 85 -5.51 -7.68 -27.51
C VAL A 85 -5.06 -6.49 -28.38
N TRP A 86 -4.62 -5.42 -27.73
CA TRP A 86 -4.19 -4.19 -28.42
C TRP A 86 -2.80 -3.76 -27.93
N PRO A 87 -1.72 -4.38 -28.48
CA PRO A 87 -0.35 -4.12 -28.05
C PRO A 87 0.14 -2.75 -28.55
N SER A 88 -0.12 -1.69 -27.80
CA SER A 88 0.21 -0.32 -28.14
C SER A 88 0.41 0.56 -26.91
N LEU A 89 1.19 1.63 -27.04
CA LEU A 89 1.43 2.57 -25.93
C LEU A 89 0.13 3.21 -25.41
N PRO A 90 -0.84 3.65 -26.24
CA PRO A 90 -2.13 4.12 -25.72
C PRO A 90 -2.89 3.08 -24.92
N ALA A 91 -2.84 1.80 -25.33
CA ALA A 91 -3.49 0.72 -24.58
C ALA A 91 -2.88 0.54 -23.18
N LEU A 92 -1.56 0.76 -23.01
CA LEU A 92 -0.92 0.72 -21.69
C LEU A 92 -1.46 1.80 -20.75
N PHE A 93 -1.69 3.02 -21.24
CA PHE A 93 -2.28 4.11 -20.44
C PHE A 93 -3.73 3.79 -20.04
N ILE A 94 -4.53 3.28 -20.97
CA ILE A 94 -5.91 2.86 -20.69
C ILE A 94 -5.91 1.69 -19.67
N ALA A 95 -5.03 0.71 -19.87
CA ALA A 95 -4.84 -0.41 -18.96
C ALA A 95 -4.47 0.07 -17.55
N ALA A 96 -3.52 1.01 -17.44
CA ALA A 96 -3.10 1.61 -16.17
C ALA A 96 -4.25 2.35 -15.47
N ALA A 97 -5.04 3.12 -16.23
CA ALA A 97 -6.20 3.85 -15.71
C ALA A 97 -7.28 2.91 -15.19
N VAL A 98 -7.67 1.91 -16.00
CA VAL A 98 -8.74 0.96 -15.67
C VAL A 98 -8.33 0.05 -14.52
N THR A 99 -7.10 -0.49 -14.53
CA THR A 99 -6.59 -1.31 -13.43
C THR A 99 -6.40 -0.51 -12.14
N GLY A 100 -5.89 0.72 -12.22
CA GLY A 100 -5.76 1.60 -11.06
C GLY A 100 -7.12 1.94 -10.44
N ALA A 101 -8.11 2.28 -11.28
CA ALA A 101 -9.47 2.52 -10.83
C ALA A 101 -10.10 1.24 -10.20
N GLY A 102 -9.97 0.09 -10.86
CA GLY A 102 -10.46 -1.18 -10.33
C GLY A 102 -9.81 -1.55 -9.00
N PHE A 103 -8.48 -1.38 -8.91
CA PHE A 103 -7.69 -1.71 -7.73
C PHE A 103 -8.18 -0.98 -6.47
N ILE A 104 -8.51 0.31 -6.55
CA ILE A 104 -8.94 1.05 -5.37
C ILE A 104 -10.30 0.56 -4.84
N PHE A 105 -11.25 0.20 -5.73
CA PHE A 105 -12.52 -0.39 -5.31
C PHE A 105 -12.33 -1.75 -4.64
N VAL A 106 -11.45 -2.59 -5.19
CA VAL A 106 -11.09 -3.89 -4.60
C VAL A 106 -10.42 -3.70 -3.25
N GLN A 107 -9.41 -2.83 -3.17
CA GLN A 107 -8.63 -2.62 -1.96
C GLN A 107 -9.49 -2.12 -0.80
N VAL A 108 -10.32 -1.09 -1.02
CA VAL A 108 -11.20 -0.55 0.02
C VAL A 108 -12.22 -1.59 0.45
N SER A 109 -12.86 -2.27 -0.50
CA SER A 109 -13.87 -3.29 -0.19
C SER A 109 -13.31 -4.46 0.60
N LEU A 110 -12.11 -4.95 0.25
CA LEU A 110 -11.45 -6.04 0.97
C LEU A 110 -10.99 -5.61 2.36
N GLN A 111 -10.56 -4.35 2.55
CA GLN A 111 -10.22 -3.81 3.87
C GLN A 111 -11.47 -3.71 4.76
N VAL A 112 -12.59 -3.18 4.24
CA VAL A 112 -13.87 -3.12 4.96
C VAL A 112 -14.32 -4.52 5.34
N LEU A 113 -14.28 -5.46 4.40
CA LEU A 113 -14.68 -6.85 4.62
C LEU A 113 -13.79 -7.53 5.66
N THR A 114 -12.47 -7.31 5.61
CA THR A 114 -11.52 -7.85 6.60
C THR A 114 -11.83 -7.32 7.99
N GLY A 115 -12.12 -6.02 8.12
CA GLY A 115 -12.48 -5.39 9.39
C GLY A 115 -13.80 -5.88 9.98
N SER A 116 -14.75 -6.32 9.12
CA SER A 116 -16.04 -6.86 9.55
C SER A 116 -15.99 -8.32 10.04
N LEU A 117 -14.88 -9.03 9.83
CA LEU A 117 -14.71 -10.45 10.16
C LEU A 117 -14.27 -10.71 11.62
N GLY A 118 -14.79 -10.00 12.58
CA GLY A 118 -14.48 -10.24 13.97
C GLY A 118 -14.18 -8.97 14.75
N GLU A 119 -13.91 -9.11 16.03
CA GLU A 119 -13.65 -8.03 16.96
C GLU A 119 -12.36 -8.29 17.75
N GLY A 120 -11.80 -7.24 18.35
CA GLY A 120 -10.63 -7.35 19.20
C GLY A 120 -9.46 -8.10 18.56
N GLU A 121 -8.94 -9.11 19.21
CA GLU A 121 -7.79 -9.90 18.72
C GLU A 121 -8.05 -10.60 17.38
N ALA A 122 -9.29 -11.06 17.13
CA ALA A 122 -9.64 -11.71 15.86
C ALA A 122 -9.52 -10.73 14.71
N ARG A 123 -9.95 -9.47 14.88
CA ARG A 123 -9.81 -8.41 13.88
C ARG A 123 -8.33 -8.08 13.62
N THR A 124 -7.53 -7.94 14.68
CA THR A 124 -6.08 -7.72 14.58
C THR A 124 -5.42 -8.83 13.76
N ARG A 125 -5.72 -10.10 14.06
CA ARG A 125 -5.21 -11.25 13.32
C ARG A 125 -5.62 -11.22 11.86
N ASN A 126 -6.87 -10.86 11.57
CA ASN A 126 -7.37 -10.81 10.20
C ASN A 126 -6.68 -9.71 9.38
N PHE A 127 -6.50 -8.51 9.92
CA PHE A 127 -5.75 -7.45 9.24
C PHE A 127 -4.28 -7.82 9.03
N ASN A 128 -3.67 -8.52 10.00
CA ASN A 128 -2.30 -9.00 9.84
C ASN A 128 -2.17 -10.04 8.71
N LEU A 129 -3.07 -11.03 8.67
CA LEU A 129 -3.09 -12.03 7.59
C LEU A 129 -3.35 -11.39 6.23
N TYR A 130 -4.24 -10.39 6.15
CA TYR A 130 -4.46 -9.60 4.95
C TYR A 130 -3.17 -8.88 4.51
N ALA A 131 -2.47 -8.23 5.44
CA ALA A 131 -1.23 -7.52 5.16
C ALA A 131 -0.10 -8.46 4.70
N LEU A 132 -0.01 -9.67 5.27
CA LEU A 132 0.93 -10.70 4.83
C LEU A 132 0.59 -11.20 3.41
N ALA A 133 -0.69 -11.39 3.09
CA ALA A 133 -1.11 -11.77 1.75
C ALA A 133 -0.74 -10.70 0.70
N VAL A 134 -0.96 -9.41 1.03
CA VAL A 134 -0.55 -8.29 0.17
C VAL A 134 0.96 -8.26 -0.01
N ALA A 135 1.73 -8.41 1.08
CA ALA A 135 3.20 -8.45 1.01
C ALA A 135 3.71 -9.63 0.18
N SER A 136 3.05 -10.79 0.26
CA SER A 136 3.37 -11.94 -0.60
C SER A 136 3.10 -11.63 -2.08
N ALA A 137 2.00 -10.93 -2.38
CA ALA A 137 1.68 -10.51 -3.74
C ALA A 137 2.66 -9.44 -4.29
N ASP A 138 3.20 -8.57 -3.42
CA ASP A 138 4.25 -7.61 -3.78
C ASP A 138 5.54 -8.29 -4.25
N PHE A 139 5.80 -9.52 -3.80
CA PHE A 139 6.91 -10.35 -4.25
C PHE A 139 6.53 -11.22 -5.46
N VAL A 140 5.44 -11.97 -5.34
CA VAL A 140 5.03 -12.95 -6.37
C VAL A 140 4.71 -12.29 -7.71
N GLY A 141 4.04 -11.14 -7.70
CA GLY A 141 3.62 -10.45 -8.92
C GLY A 141 4.80 -10.06 -9.82
N PRO A 142 5.75 -9.24 -9.35
CA PRO A 142 6.93 -8.86 -10.12
C PRO A 142 7.80 -10.03 -10.57
N VAL A 143 8.02 -11.02 -9.69
CA VAL A 143 8.82 -12.22 -10.02
C VAL A 143 8.15 -13.02 -11.14
N ALA A 144 6.84 -13.27 -11.02
CA ALA A 144 6.09 -13.97 -12.06
C ALA A 144 6.10 -13.20 -13.39
N ALA A 145 5.94 -11.87 -13.34
CA ALA A 145 6.00 -11.05 -14.54
C ALA A 145 7.37 -11.12 -15.20
N GLY A 146 8.47 -10.95 -14.45
CA GLY A 146 9.83 -11.03 -15.00
C GLY A 146 10.11 -12.38 -15.65
N PHE A 147 9.80 -13.49 -14.95
CA PHE A 147 9.97 -14.84 -15.48
C PHE A 147 9.16 -15.07 -16.78
N LEU A 148 7.90 -14.62 -16.79
CA LEU A 148 7.05 -14.78 -17.97
C LEU A 148 7.51 -13.92 -19.15
N ILE A 149 8.02 -12.70 -18.90
CA ILE A 149 8.58 -11.84 -19.94
C ILE A 149 9.76 -12.54 -20.62
N ASP A 150 10.69 -13.06 -19.83
CA ASP A 150 11.91 -13.72 -20.36
C ASP A 150 11.58 -14.97 -21.18
N HIS A 151 10.52 -15.74 -20.84
CA HIS A 151 10.20 -17.00 -21.50
C HIS A 151 9.11 -16.89 -22.56
N ARG A 152 8.22 -15.90 -22.49
CA ARG A 152 7.03 -15.78 -23.36
C ARG A 152 6.87 -14.41 -24.02
N GLY A 153 7.75 -13.45 -23.69
CA GLY A 153 7.67 -12.07 -24.15
C GLY A 153 6.58 -11.24 -23.47
N HIS A 154 6.61 -9.95 -23.73
CA HIS A 154 5.76 -8.96 -23.02
C HIS A 154 4.26 -9.18 -23.28
N VAL A 155 3.86 -9.32 -24.55
CA VAL A 155 2.43 -9.41 -24.94
C VAL A 155 1.77 -10.66 -24.33
N ALA A 156 2.42 -11.84 -24.46
CA ALA A 156 1.87 -13.06 -23.86
C ALA A 156 1.79 -12.99 -22.34
N THR A 157 2.69 -12.28 -21.68
CA THR A 157 2.69 -12.13 -20.23
C THR A 157 1.42 -11.44 -19.73
N TYR A 158 0.83 -10.49 -20.47
CA TYR A 158 -0.48 -9.91 -20.12
C TYR A 158 -1.58 -10.95 -20.03
N PHE A 159 -1.62 -11.90 -20.96
CA PHE A 159 -2.58 -13.01 -20.90
C PHE A 159 -2.42 -13.82 -19.63
N TYR A 160 -1.19 -14.26 -19.29
CA TYR A 160 -0.95 -15.07 -18.10
C TYR A 160 -1.26 -14.31 -16.79
N LEU A 161 -0.90 -13.03 -16.71
CA LEU A 161 -1.22 -12.21 -15.52
C LEU A 161 -2.73 -11.96 -15.41
N SER A 162 -3.44 -11.81 -16.54
CA SER A 162 -4.90 -11.67 -16.51
C SER A 162 -5.59 -12.93 -15.98
N LEU A 163 -5.02 -14.14 -16.20
CA LEU A 163 -5.55 -15.37 -15.64
C LEU A 163 -5.54 -15.36 -14.10
N LEU A 164 -4.55 -14.72 -13.46
CA LEU A 164 -4.56 -14.54 -12.00
C LEU A 164 -5.76 -13.69 -11.55
N ASN A 165 -6.07 -12.62 -12.29
CA ASN A 165 -7.25 -11.80 -12.00
C ASN A 165 -8.55 -12.54 -12.31
N VAL A 166 -8.60 -13.34 -13.37
CA VAL A 166 -9.74 -14.23 -13.69
C VAL A 166 -9.96 -15.25 -12.58
N LEU A 167 -8.88 -15.84 -12.05
CA LEU A 167 -8.96 -16.77 -10.93
C LEU A 167 -9.55 -16.11 -9.67
N ALA A 168 -9.10 -14.88 -9.36
CA ALA A 168 -9.67 -14.10 -8.26
C ALA A 168 -11.14 -13.77 -8.51
N LEU A 169 -11.50 -13.36 -9.72
CA LEU A 169 -12.88 -13.03 -10.11
C LEU A 169 -13.80 -14.28 -10.03
N ALA A 170 -13.35 -15.43 -10.52
CA ALA A 170 -14.06 -16.68 -10.42
C ALA A 170 -14.26 -17.08 -8.95
N GLY A 171 -13.22 -16.99 -8.13
CA GLY A 171 -13.31 -17.20 -6.68
C GLY A 171 -14.32 -16.25 -6.02
N LEU A 172 -14.35 -14.98 -6.42
CA LEU A 172 -15.33 -14.02 -5.94
C LEU A 172 -16.76 -14.43 -6.33
N LEU A 173 -17.00 -14.83 -7.58
CA LEU A 173 -18.31 -15.26 -8.05
C LEU A 173 -18.82 -16.49 -7.27
N LEU A 174 -17.95 -17.46 -6.99
CA LEU A 174 -18.29 -18.63 -6.16
C LEU A 174 -18.62 -18.24 -4.72
N LEU A 175 -17.96 -17.23 -4.18
CA LEU A 175 -18.16 -16.76 -2.81
C LEU A 175 -19.18 -15.62 -2.71
N TYR A 176 -19.71 -15.12 -3.83
CA TYR A 176 -20.53 -13.91 -3.91
C TYR A 176 -21.72 -13.92 -2.95
N ARG A 177 -22.42 -15.04 -2.87
CA ARG A 177 -23.58 -15.21 -1.99
C ARG A 177 -23.19 -15.26 -0.49
N ARG A 178 -21.96 -15.63 -0.17
CA ARG A 178 -21.42 -15.73 1.21
C ARG A 178 -20.91 -14.42 1.76
N ILE A 179 -20.71 -13.40 0.93
CA ILE A 179 -20.33 -12.06 1.38
C ILE A 179 -21.54 -11.44 2.06
N GLN A 180 -21.43 -11.13 3.34
CA GLN A 180 -22.50 -10.43 4.05
C GLN A 180 -22.57 -8.98 3.53
N THR A 181 -23.74 -8.55 3.11
CA THR A 181 -23.98 -7.18 2.68
C THR A 181 -24.26 -6.36 3.95
N THR A 182 -23.24 -5.92 4.64
CA THR A 182 -23.37 -4.92 5.71
C THR A 182 -23.49 -3.53 5.09
N ALA A 183 -24.50 -3.34 4.24
CA ALA A 183 -24.93 -2.00 3.90
C ALA A 183 -25.52 -1.41 5.19
N SER A 184 -24.88 -0.38 5.73
CA SER A 184 -25.43 0.31 6.90
C SER A 184 -26.76 0.93 6.51
N LYS A 185 -27.87 0.40 7.02
CA LYS A 185 -29.19 1.04 7.01
C LYS A 185 -29.20 2.23 7.99
N SER A 186 -28.32 3.17 7.86
CA SER A 186 -28.51 4.42 8.60
C SER A 186 -29.48 5.29 7.81
N GLU A 187 -30.73 5.25 8.20
CA GLU A 187 -31.79 6.15 7.70
C GLU A 187 -31.48 7.64 7.94
N ASP A 188 -30.49 7.95 8.72
CA ASP A 188 -30.08 9.30 9.10
C ASP A 188 -28.83 9.79 8.35
N ARG A 189 -28.68 9.41 7.07
CA ARG A 189 -27.65 9.97 6.19
C ARG A 189 -28.01 11.39 5.72
N LYS A 190 -28.30 12.30 6.64
CA LYS A 190 -28.20 13.72 6.35
C LYS A 190 -26.78 13.98 5.88
N ARG A 191 -26.62 14.27 4.58
CA ARG A 191 -25.48 14.91 3.87
C ARG A 191 -24.19 15.13 4.72
N GLN A 192 -23.66 14.08 5.39
CA GLN A 192 -22.42 14.19 6.15
C GLN A 192 -21.27 14.35 5.15
N ARG A 193 -20.59 15.48 5.24
CA ARG A 193 -19.47 15.79 4.35
C ARG A 193 -18.26 14.93 4.73
N MET A 194 -17.49 14.53 3.73
CA MET A 194 -16.20 13.83 3.93
C MET A 194 -15.28 14.55 4.93
N MET A 195 -15.28 15.88 4.89
CA MET A 195 -14.52 16.74 5.79
C MET A 195 -14.89 16.56 7.26
N ASP A 196 -16.08 16.00 7.56
CA ASP A 196 -16.47 15.73 8.95
C ASP A 196 -15.62 14.63 9.58
N LEU A 197 -15.07 13.69 8.79
CA LEU A 197 -14.11 12.69 9.28
C LEU A 197 -12.80 13.35 9.75
N LEU A 198 -12.40 14.46 9.13
CA LEU A 198 -11.21 15.23 9.54
C LEU A 198 -11.45 16.08 10.80
N LYS A 199 -12.71 16.27 11.22
CA LYS A 199 -13.06 16.94 12.49
C LYS A 199 -12.79 16.02 13.68
N SER A 200 -12.88 14.69 13.51
CA SER A 200 -12.46 13.73 14.55
C SER A 200 -10.96 13.87 14.78
N VAL A 201 -10.60 14.18 16.02
CA VAL A 201 -9.20 14.34 16.43
C VAL A 201 -8.46 13.01 16.30
N GLU A 202 -9.14 11.90 16.61
CA GLU A 202 -8.61 10.55 16.54
C GLU A 202 -8.29 10.16 15.10
N LEU A 203 -9.24 10.28 14.19
CA LEU A 203 -9.05 9.97 12.78
C LEU A 203 -7.98 10.85 12.14
N ARG A 204 -7.99 12.15 12.44
CA ARG A 204 -6.97 13.07 11.92
C ARG A 204 -5.57 12.66 12.35
N ARG A 205 -5.37 12.26 13.61
CA ARG A 205 -4.08 11.74 14.10
C ARG A 205 -3.67 10.47 13.37
N ILE A 206 -4.60 9.52 13.19
CA ILE A 206 -4.33 8.27 12.48
C ILE A 206 -3.94 8.55 11.03
N PHE A 207 -4.61 9.47 10.35
CA PHE A 207 -4.29 9.86 8.98
C PHE A 207 -2.91 10.51 8.86
N ILE A 208 -2.55 11.40 9.80
CA ILE A 208 -1.21 12.01 9.85
C ILE A 208 -0.15 10.93 10.08
N VAL A 209 -0.36 10.04 11.04
CA VAL A 209 0.57 8.92 11.29
C VAL A 209 0.69 8.00 10.09
N SER A 210 -0.43 7.69 9.41
CA SER A 210 -0.42 6.89 8.19
C SER A 210 0.39 7.57 7.07
N ALA A 211 0.23 8.88 6.89
CA ALA A 211 0.97 9.68 5.92
C ALA A 211 2.48 9.68 6.23
N VAL A 212 2.83 9.82 7.52
CA VAL A 212 4.24 9.76 7.98
C VAL A 212 4.86 8.39 7.73
N VAL A 213 4.12 7.30 7.97
CA VAL A 213 4.59 5.94 7.67
C VAL A 213 4.90 5.79 6.19
N ILE A 214 4.01 6.27 5.31
CA ILE A 214 4.21 6.22 3.85
C ILE A 214 5.40 7.06 3.44
N ALA A 215 5.49 8.31 3.93
CA ALA A 215 6.64 9.18 3.65
C ALA A 215 7.96 8.53 4.06
N GLY A 216 7.99 7.92 5.27
CA GLY A 216 9.14 7.20 5.78
C GLY A 216 9.58 6.03 4.89
N LEU A 217 8.60 5.26 4.42
CA LEU A 217 8.83 4.15 3.50
C LEU A 217 9.34 4.62 2.14
N ASP A 218 8.69 5.61 1.55
CA ASP A 218 9.03 6.12 0.22
C ASP A 218 10.43 6.75 0.22
N LEU A 219 10.73 7.59 1.20
CA LEU A 219 12.04 8.22 1.32
C LEU A 219 13.15 7.19 1.51
N PHE A 220 12.93 6.18 2.36
CA PHE A 220 13.91 5.11 2.52
C PHE A 220 14.11 4.34 1.21
N GLN A 221 13.04 3.86 0.58
CA GLN A 221 13.14 3.03 -0.63
C GLN A 221 13.69 3.79 -1.83
N LEU A 222 13.44 5.11 -1.93
CA LEU A 222 13.92 5.93 -3.01
C LEU A 222 15.37 6.37 -2.80
N TYR A 223 15.73 6.81 -1.58
CA TYR A 223 17.02 7.45 -1.31
C TYR A 223 18.10 6.48 -0.84
N LEU A 224 17.76 5.30 -0.31
CA LEU A 224 18.78 4.31 0.04
C LEU A 224 19.61 3.83 -1.18
N PRO A 225 19.02 3.52 -2.34
CA PRO A 225 19.82 3.18 -3.52
C PRO A 225 20.74 4.32 -3.98
N LEU A 226 20.25 5.56 -3.96
CA LEU A 226 21.05 6.74 -4.31
C LEU A 226 22.21 6.94 -3.34
N TYR A 227 21.95 6.85 -2.05
CA TYR A 227 22.97 6.94 -1.00
C TYR A 227 23.97 5.79 -1.10
N GLY A 228 23.50 4.55 -1.21
CA GLY A 228 24.36 3.38 -1.36
C GLY A 228 25.31 3.50 -2.56
N HIS A 229 24.81 3.97 -3.70
CA HIS A 229 25.62 4.24 -4.88
C HIS A 229 26.65 5.36 -4.61
N SER A 230 26.26 6.44 -3.95
CA SER A 230 27.16 7.57 -3.64
C SER A 230 28.31 7.22 -2.69
N VAL A 231 28.12 6.21 -1.82
CA VAL A 231 29.15 5.68 -0.92
C VAL A 231 29.88 4.45 -1.50
N GLY A 232 29.69 4.15 -2.80
CA GLY A 232 30.41 3.11 -3.53
C GLY A 232 29.90 1.69 -3.34
N LEU A 233 28.67 1.48 -2.87
CA LEU A 233 28.10 0.15 -2.76
C LEU A 233 27.69 -0.39 -4.15
N SER A 234 27.91 -1.70 -4.36
CA SER A 234 27.42 -2.39 -5.55
C SER A 234 25.88 -2.49 -5.56
N ALA A 235 25.29 -2.65 -6.74
CA ALA A 235 23.85 -2.83 -6.89
C ALA A 235 23.33 -4.05 -6.07
N SER A 236 24.12 -5.14 -6.03
CA SER A 236 23.80 -6.33 -5.22
C SER A 236 23.79 -6.00 -3.71
N ALA A 237 24.75 -5.22 -3.24
CA ALA A 237 24.82 -4.82 -1.83
C ALA A 237 23.60 -3.93 -1.47
N ILE A 238 23.23 -2.99 -2.32
CA ILE A 238 22.03 -2.16 -2.14
C ILE A 238 20.77 -3.04 -2.13
N GLY A 239 20.68 -4.00 -3.04
CA GLY A 239 19.59 -4.97 -3.07
C GLY A 239 19.48 -5.80 -1.80
N MET A 240 20.61 -6.25 -1.24
CA MET A 240 20.64 -6.97 0.04
C MET A 240 20.17 -6.10 1.22
N VAL A 241 20.54 -4.83 1.26
CA VAL A 241 20.08 -3.89 2.28
C VAL A 241 18.56 -3.68 2.21
N LEU A 242 18.01 -3.49 1.00
CA LEU A 242 16.55 -3.41 0.80
C LEU A 242 15.85 -4.73 1.14
N GLY A 243 16.48 -5.86 0.80
CA GLY A 243 15.99 -7.18 1.17
C GLY A 243 15.94 -7.40 2.68
N ALA A 244 16.94 -6.93 3.42
CA ALA A 244 16.96 -6.98 4.88
C ALA A 244 15.79 -6.17 5.50
N PHE A 245 15.51 -4.98 4.95
CA PHE A 245 14.33 -4.19 5.33
C PHE A 245 13.02 -4.96 5.10
N ALA A 246 12.86 -5.55 3.92
CA ALA A 246 11.65 -6.31 3.57
C ALA A 246 11.47 -7.55 4.46
N ALA A 247 12.56 -8.28 4.74
CA ALA A 247 12.55 -9.43 5.65
C ALA A 247 12.12 -9.02 7.07
N ALA A 248 12.63 -7.91 7.58
CA ALA A 248 12.25 -7.39 8.89
C ALA A 248 10.78 -6.97 8.96
N ALA A 249 10.28 -6.33 7.90
CA ALA A 249 8.85 -5.97 7.82
C ALA A 249 7.95 -7.22 7.83
N PHE A 250 8.37 -8.31 7.21
CA PHE A 250 7.67 -9.60 7.28
C PHE A 250 7.72 -10.19 8.69
N VAL A 251 8.90 -10.22 9.32
CA VAL A 251 9.08 -10.73 10.69
C VAL A 251 8.20 -9.97 11.69
N VAL A 252 8.24 -8.64 11.68
CA VAL A 252 7.48 -7.85 12.65
C VAL A 252 5.97 -7.96 12.43
N ARG A 253 5.51 -8.14 11.20
CA ARG A 253 4.09 -8.38 10.91
C ARG A 253 3.61 -9.72 11.46
N SER A 254 4.43 -10.77 11.43
CA SER A 254 4.06 -12.04 12.06
C SER A 254 3.95 -11.93 13.59
N MET A 255 4.66 -10.99 14.21
CA MET A 255 4.59 -10.70 15.64
C MET A 255 3.47 -9.70 16.02
N LEU A 256 2.79 -9.09 15.04
CA LEU A 256 1.78 -8.04 15.26
C LEU A 256 0.71 -8.42 16.30
N PRO A 257 0.09 -9.62 16.27
CA PRO A 257 -0.94 -9.96 17.27
C PRO A 257 -0.40 -9.97 18.71
N ALA A 258 0.83 -10.47 18.91
CA ALA A 258 1.48 -10.50 20.21
C ALA A 258 1.82 -9.09 20.71
N LEU A 259 2.33 -8.24 19.82
CA LEU A 259 2.67 -6.85 20.14
C LEU A 259 1.41 -6.04 20.51
N VAL A 260 0.33 -6.19 19.73
CA VAL A 260 -0.94 -5.50 20.01
C VAL A 260 -1.56 -5.98 21.30
N ARG A 261 -1.52 -7.28 21.60
CA ARG A 261 -2.02 -7.82 22.87
C ARG A 261 -1.24 -7.27 24.08
N ARG A 262 0.08 -7.08 23.94
CA ARG A 262 0.94 -6.63 25.03
C ARG A 262 0.91 -5.12 25.25
N TYR A 263 0.89 -4.32 24.18
CA TYR A 263 1.07 -2.87 24.23
C TYR A 263 -0.16 -2.08 23.77
N GLY A 264 -1.13 -2.73 23.12
CA GLY A 264 -2.21 -2.06 22.40
C GLY A 264 -1.78 -1.51 21.04
N GLU A 265 -2.77 -1.26 20.18
CA GLU A 265 -2.56 -0.86 18.77
C GLU A 265 -1.81 0.48 18.64
N GLU A 266 -2.27 1.50 19.37
CA GLU A 266 -1.71 2.86 19.29
C GLU A 266 -0.29 2.91 19.85
N THR A 267 -0.05 2.25 20.99
CA THR A 267 1.27 2.25 21.65
C THR A 267 2.28 1.48 20.81
N ALA A 268 1.90 0.33 20.26
CA ALA A 268 2.74 -0.44 19.36
C ALA A 268 3.15 0.37 18.13
N LEU A 269 2.21 1.11 17.52
CA LEU A 269 2.48 1.99 16.39
C LEU A 269 3.45 3.11 16.76
N ILE A 270 3.23 3.79 17.87
CA ILE A 270 4.09 4.91 18.31
C ILE A 270 5.51 4.44 18.61
N TYR A 271 5.68 3.33 19.34
CA TYR A 271 7.00 2.78 19.63
C TYR A 271 7.73 2.32 18.36
N SER A 272 7.01 1.71 17.43
CA SER A 272 7.58 1.31 16.15
C SER A 272 8.08 2.52 15.34
N LEU A 273 7.37 3.64 15.38
CA LEU A 273 7.80 4.89 14.73
C LEU A 273 9.02 5.53 15.42
N TYR A 274 9.10 5.53 16.76
CA TYR A 274 10.29 6.01 17.45
C TYR A 274 11.52 5.15 17.12
N LEU A 275 11.36 3.83 17.06
CA LEU A 275 12.41 2.93 16.62
C LEU A 275 12.85 3.27 15.19
N ALA A 276 11.90 3.46 14.28
CA ALA A 276 12.18 3.83 12.89
C ALA A 276 12.91 5.18 12.79
N ALA A 277 12.48 6.20 13.54
CA ALA A 277 13.10 7.51 13.54
C ALA A 277 14.55 7.43 14.04
N ALA A 278 14.78 6.78 15.17
CA ALA A 278 16.14 6.61 15.72
C ALA A 278 17.06 5.86 14.74
N THR A 279 16.53 4.84 14.08
CA THR A 279 17.29 4.04 13.12
C THR A 279 17.58 4.81 11.84
N CYS A 280 16.62 5.57 11.32
CA CYS A 280 16.78 6.39 10.11
C CYS A 280 17.84 7.46 10.29
N LEU A 281 17.97 8.02 11.51
CA LEU A 281 18.99 9.01 11.87
C LEU A 281 20.42 8.47 11.69
N LEU A 282 20.62 7.15 11.85
CA LEU A 282 21.93 6.52 11.81
C LEU A 282 22.44 6.27 10.39
N ILE A 283 21.59 6.20 9.37
CA ILE A 283 21.97 5.82 8.01
C ILE A 283 23.14 6.62 7.47
N PRO A 284 23.16 7.99 7.54
CA PRO A 284 24.22 8.79 6.94
C PRO A 284 25.61 8.65 7.58
N PHE A 285 25.71 7.98 8.73
CA PHE A 285 26.99 7.81 9.42
C PHE A 285 27.76 6.56 8.98
N PHE A 286 27.16 5.71 8.15
CA PHE A 286 27.74 4.42 7.78
C PHE A 286 27.73 4.22 6.26
N SER A 287 28.83 3.67 5.74
CA SER A 287 29.00 3.29 4.32
C SER A 287 29.14 1.79 4.10
N SER A 288 29.26 1.00 5.16
CA SER A 288 29.37 -0.45 5.06
C SER A 288 28.03 -1.11 4.75
N ALA A 289 27.95 -1.95 3.72
CA ALA A 289 26.75 -2.69 3.35
C ALA A 289 26.18 -3.54 4.50
N ALA A 290 27.06 -4.18 5.29
CA ALA A 290 26.63 -5.01 6.42
C ALA A 290 25.97 -4.19 7.52
N VAL A 291 26.56 -3.02 7.87
CA VAL A 291 25.99 -2.13 8.88
C VAL A 291 24.69 -1.52 8.39
N LEU A 292 24.66 -1.03 7.15
CA LEU A 292 23.43 -0.53 6.53
C LEU A 292 22.34 -1.60 6.44
N GLY A 293 22.69 -2.86 6.21
CA GLY A 293 21.78 -3.99 6.25
C GLY A 293 21.15 -4.20 7.61
N VAL A 294 21.92 -4.12 8.69
CA VAL A 294 21.42 -4.19 10.07
C VAL A 294 20.51 -3.00 10.39
N ILE A 295 20.95 -1.78 10.02
CA ILE A 295 20.13 -0.56 10.19
C ILE A 295 18.82 -0.67 9.42
N ALA A 296 18.86 -1.13 8.17
CA ALA A 296 17.67 -1.34 7.34
C ALA A 296 16.74 -2.42 7.92
N PHE A 297 17.30 -3.47 8.50
CA PHE A 297 16.51 -4.50 9.19
C PHE A 297 15.77 -3.89 10.39
N VAL A 298 16.45 -3.16 11.26
CA VAL A 298 15.83 -2.50 12.43
C VAL A 298 14.80 -1.46 11.98
N LEU A 299 15.08 -0.70 10.91
CA LEU A 299 14.12 0.25 10.31
C LEU A 299 12.87 -0.48 9.78
N GLY A 300 13.06 -1.64 9.17
CA GLY A 300 11.97 -2.50 8.69
C GLY A 300 11.09 -3.04 9.81
N LEU A 301 11.66 -3.37 10.98
CA LEU A 301 10.89 -3.68 12.19
C LEU A 301 10.02 -2.48 12.63
N GLY A 302 10.56 -1.26 12.54
CA GLY A 302 9.85 -0.03 12.90
C GLY A 302 8.72 0.30 11.93
N LEU A 303 9.01 0.47 10.63
CA LEU A 303 8.02 0.89 9.64
C LEU A 303 7.08 -0.23 9.21
N GLY A 304 7.47 -1.51 9.36
CA GLY A 304 6.70 -2.67 8.90
C GLY A 304 5.32 -2.81 9.53
N LEU A 305 5.14 -2.33 10.77
CA LEU A 305 3.85 -2.33 11.48
C LEU A 305 2.93 -1.17 11.05
N GLY A 306 3.49 -0.12 10.47
CA GLY A 306 2.76 1.13 10.22
C GLY A 306 1.52 0.95 9.37
N GLN A 307 1.62 0.21 8.27
CA GLN A 307 0.49 -0.02 7.37
C GLN A 307 -0.65 -0.83 8.02
N PRO A 308 -0.44 -2.06 8.53
CA PRO A 308 -1.52 -2.84 9.10
C PRO A 308 -2.17 -2.16 10.30
N LEU A 309 -1.38 -1.53 11.18
CA LEU A 309 -1.91 -0.82 12.34
C LEU A 309 -2.71 0.42 11.95
N SER A 310 -2.24 1.21 10.98
CA SER A 310 -2.99 2.39 10.53
C SER A 310 -4.32 2.04 9.87
N VAL A 311 -4.39 0.92 9.12
CA VAL A 311 -5.65 0.41 8.55
C VAL A 311 -6.61 0.01 9.66
N MET A 312 -6.13 -0.77 10.61
CA MET A 312 -6.92 -1.28 11.72
C MET A 312 -7.45 -0.14 12.61
N LEU A 313 -6.58 0.80 12.99
CA LEU A 313 -6.96 1.98 13.77
C LEU A 313 -7.98 2.85 13.01
N THR A 314 -7.81 3.05 11.70
CA THR A 314 -8.79 3.79 10.87
C THR A 314 -10.14 3.10 10.93
N TYR A 315 -10.19 1.78 10.75
CA TYR A 315 -11.43 1.03 10.82
C TYR A 315 -12.09 1.12 12.20
N ASN A 316 -11.31 0.92 13.28
CA ASN A 316 -11.80 0.90 14.66
C ASN A 316 -12.35 2.26 15.14
N HIS A 317 -11.76 3.37 14.67
CA HIS A 317 -12.19 4.74 15.04
C HIS A 317 -13.16 5.36 14.03
N SER A 318 -13.55 4.63 12.99
CA SER A 318 -14.54 5.12 12.02
C SER A 318 -15.93 5.16 12.63
N PRO A 319 -16.73 6.20 12.35
CA PRO A 319 -18.13 6.21 12.74
C PRO A 319 -18.89 5.02 12.14
N PRO A 320 -19.92 4.50 12.82
CA PRO A 320 -20.72 3.40 12.30
C PRO A 320 -21.22 3.68 10.87
N GLY A 321 -21.01 2.73 9.96
CA GLY A 321 -21.43 2.82 8.57
C GLY A 321 -20.55 3.71 7.67
N ARG A 322 -19.41 4.24 8.16
CA ARG A 322 -18.49 5.10 7.40
C ARG A 322 -17.06 4.56 7.35
N ALA A 323 -16.85 3.29 7.66
CA ALA A 323 -15.51 2.68 7.67
C ALA A 323 -14.86 2.70 6.28
N GLY A 324 -15.62 2.41 5.23
CA GLY A 324 -15.12 2.49 3.86
C GLY A 324 -14.71 3.89 3.45
N GLU A 325 -15.51 4.92 3.80
CA GLU A 325 -15.18 6.32 3.52
C GLU A 325 -13.90 6.76 4.25
N ALA A 326 -13.73 6.37 5.53
CA ALA A 326 -12.53 6.66 6.30
C ALA A 326 -11.29 5.97 5.74
N LEU A 327 -11.40 4.68 5.37
CA LEU A 327 -10.32 3.94 4.71
C LEU A 327 -9.99 4.53 3.34
N GLY A 328 -10.99 4.91 2.56
CA GLY A 328 -10.82 5.59 1.28
C GLY A 328 -10.08 6.92 1.43
N LEU A 329 -10.45 7.74 2.43
CA LEU A 329 -9.78 9.01 2.72
C LEU A 329 -8.32 8.78 3.16
N ARG A 330 -8.05 7.78 4.00
CA ARG A 330 -6.69 7.39 4.37
C ARG A 330 -5.85 7.04 3.13
N ILE A 331 -6.41 6.25 2.20
CA ILE A 331 -5.70 5.86 0.99
C ILE A 331 -5.45 7.07 0.08
N ALA A 332 -6.42 7.98 -0.05
CA ALA A 332 -6.25 9.22 -0.82
C ALA A 332 -5.11 10.08 -0.25
N ILE A 333 -5.05 10.23 1.08
CA ILE A 333 -3.94 10.94 1.75
C ILE A 333 -2.61 10.24 1.48
N ASN A 334 -2.55 8.91 1.61
CA ASN A 334 -1.33 8.16 1.36
C ASN A 334 -0.86 8.27 -0.10
N ASN A 335 -1.78 8.21 -1.07
CA ASN A 335 -1.44 8.40 -2.48
C ASN A 335 -0.95 9.83 -2.79
N SER A 336 -1.47 10.84 -2.08
CA SER A 336 -0.94 12.20 -2.18
C SER A 336 0.51 12.29 -1.71
N ILE A 337 0.88 11.55 -0.66
CA ILE A 337 2.25 11.48 -0.16
C ILE A 337 3.19 10.85 -1.20
N HIS A 338 2.77 9.77 -1.86
CA HIS A 338 3.55 9.15 -2.95
C HIS A 338 3.87 10.11 -4.12
N VAL A 339 3.06 11.15 -4.32
CA VAL A 339 3.30 12.18 -5.35
C VAL A 339 4.14 13.34 -4.79
N VAL A 340 3.78 13.83 -3.63
CA VAL A 340 4.34 15.07 -3.06
C VAL A 340 5.74 14.84 -2.49
N VAL A 341 5.97 13.74 -1.80
CA VAL A 341 7.24 13.48 -1.10
C VAL A 341 8.41 13.36 -2.07
N PRO A 342 8.36 12.55 -3.14
CA PRO A 342 9.48 12.51 -4.10
C PRO A 342 9.77 13.85 -4.76
N ALA A 343 8.75 14.66 -5.05
CA ALA A 343 8.92 15.97 -5.66
C ALA A 343 9.65 16.96 -4.74
N ILE A 344 9.24 17.04 -3.46
CA ILE A 344 9.87 17.93 -2.47
C ILE A 344 11.30 17.47 -2.18
N PHE A 345 11.49 16.19 -1.89
CA PHE A 345 12.79 15.66 -1.49
C PHE A 345 13.76 15.50 -2.65
N GLY A 346 13.28 15.43 -3.91
CA GLY A 346 14.11 15.57 -5.09
C GLY A 346 14.89 16.89 -5.08
N ALA A 347 14.21 17.99 -4.75
CA ALA A 347 14.85 19.31 -4.60
C ALA A 347 15.79 19.37 -3.38
N VAL A 348 15.39 18.78 -2.25
CA VAL A 348 16.25 18.74 -1.04
C VAL A 348 17.54 17.94 -1.30
N GLY A 349 17.44 16.79 -1.95
CA GLY A 349 18.60 15.95 -2.26
C GLY A 349 19.60 16.61 -3.21
N THR A 350 19.11 17.43 -4.17
CA THR A 350 19.97 18.17 -5.09
C THR A 350 20.68 19.37 -4.44
N LEU A 351 20.02 20.03 -3.47
CA LEU A 351 20.55 21.23 -2.82
C LEU A 351 21.47 20.92 -1.63
N PHE A 352 21.15 19.91 -0.83
CA PHE A 352 21.80 19.64 0.45
C PHE A 352 22.51 18.28 0.51
N GLY A 353 22.47 17.49 -0.57
CA GLY A 353 23.01 16.14 -0.61
C GLY A 353 22.08 15.07 0.00
N LEU A 354 22.50 13.80 -0.08
CA LEU A 354 21.63 12.64 0.25
C LEU A 354 21.54 12.38 1.76
N GLY A 355 22.58 12.68 2.54
CA GLY A 355 22.59 12.45 3.99
C GLY A 355 21.46 13.19 4.74
N PRO A 356 21.32 14.51 4.57
CA PRO A 356 20.27 15.29 5.20
C PRO A 356 18.85 14.80 4.95
N VAL A 357 18.59 14.13 3.82
CA VAL A 357 17.28 13.53 3.53
C VAL A 357 16.86 12.53 4.61
N PHE A 358 17.79 11.69 5.09
CA PHE A 358 17.49 10.72 6.15
C PHE A 358 17.27 11.40 7.50
N TRP A 359 17.95 12.50 7.78
CA TRP A 359 17.72 13.27 9.02
C TRP A 359 16.36 13.96 9.02
N VAL A 360 15.99 14.55 7.88
CA VAL A 360 14.64 15.13 7.73
C VAL A 360 13.57 14.04 7.80
N ASN A 361 13.79 12.88 7.17
CA ASN A 361 12.91 11.74 7.28
C ASN A 361 12.75 11.27 8.73
N SER A 362 13.87 11.15 9.46
CA SER A 362 13.85 10.83 10.90
C SER A 362 13.03 11.84 11.71
N ALA A 363 13.20 13.15 11.45
CA ALA A 363 12.43 14.21 12.10
C ALA A 363 10.92 14.12 11.78
N ILE A 364 10.56 13.83 10.53
CA ILE A 364 9.15 13.62 10.10
C ILE A 364 8.55 12.43 10.86
N ILE A 365 9.26 11.29 10.91
CA ILE A 365 8.79 10.07 11.59
C ILE A 365 8.64 10.33 13.10
N ALA A 366 9.63 10.98 13.73
CA ALA A 366 9.58 11.33 15.15
C ALA A 366 8.43 12.31 15.46
N GLY A 367 8.25 13.33 14.61
CA GLY A 367 7.14 14.29 14.70
C GLY A 367 5.78 13.61 14.58
N GLY A 368 5.64 12.65 13.66
CA GLY A 368 4.44 11.84 13.51
C GLY A 368 4.16 10.95 14.73
N ALA A 369 5.21 10.34 15.31
CA ALA A 369 5.09 9.57 16.54
C ALA A 369 4.64 10.44 17.72
N PHE A 370 5.22 11.64 17.86
CA PHE A 370 4.85 12.60 18.90
C PHE A 370 3.40 13.11 18.75
N GLY A 371 3.01 13.49 17.54
CA GLY A 371 1.64 13.96 17.23
C GLY A 371 0.58 12.86 17.35
N GLY A 372 0.96 11.60 17.15
CA GLY A 372 0.10 10.41 17.31
C GLY A 372 -0.19 10.07 18.78
N ARG A 373 0.59 10.59 19.72
CA ARG A 373 0.44 10.28 21.15
C ARG A 373 -0.86 10.86 21.71
N LYS A 374 -1.67 10.03 22.35
CA LYS A 374 -2.81 10.57 23.14
C LYS A 374 -2.24 11.52 24.21
N ARG A 375 -2.57 12.81 24.13
CA ARG A 375 -2.42 13.69 25.30
C ARG A 375 -3.35 13.13 26.36
N LYS A 376 -2.81 12.56 27.43
CA LYS A 376 -3.58 12.39 28.66
C LYS A 376 -4.01 13.82 29.06
N ILE A 377 -5.26 14.16 28.80
CA ILE A 377 -5.88 15.33 29.43
C ILE A 377 -5.90 14.98 30.93
N ARG A 378 -5.08 15.68 31.69
CA ARG A 378 -5.11 15.68 33.16
C ARG A 378 -6.40 16.35 33.62
#